data_a38c376c63d853846dbf4a823e3a18a0
#
_entry.id   a38c376c63d853846dbf4a823e3a18a0
#
_cell.length_a   1.000
_cell.length_b   1.000
_cell.length_c   1.000
_cell.angle_alpha   90.00
_cell.angle_beta   90.00
_cell.angle_gamma   90.00
#
_symmetry.space_group_name_H-M   'P 1'
#
loop_
_entity.id
_entity.type
_entity.pdbx_description
1 polymer ?
#
loop_
_entity_poly.entity_id
_entity_poly.type
_entity_poly.pdbx_seq_one_letter_code
_entity_poly.pdbx_strand_id
1 'polypeptide(L)' 'MTGMPFAAGEEVLILACEDDPRAAGRTGRIVDEFPPGPLTGGRWTVHRIGPLISPVLCHTHELRTI' A
#
# COMPACT_ATOMS: atom_id res chain seq x y z
N MET A 1 -6.65 -6.66 21.48
CA MET A 1 -5.38 -6.43 20.82
C MET A 1 -5.59 -6.12 19.35
N THR A 2 -4.90 -5.21 18.87
CA THR A 2 -5.01 -4.85 17.47
C THR A 2 -3.80 -5.37 16.72
N GLY A 3 -4.06 -6.02 15.62
CA GLY A 3 -3.01 -6.34 14.69
C GLY A 3 -2.76 -5.18 13.76
N MET A 4 -1.76 -5.32 12.93
CA MET A 4 -1.55 -4.41 11.84
C MET A 4 -2.62 -4.68 10.79
N PRO A 5 -3.16 -3.64 10.13
CA PRO A 5 -4.15 -3.86 9.08
C PRO A 5 -3.57 -4.63 7.89
N PHE A 6 -2.26 -4.52 7.68
CA PHE A 6 -1.59 -5.22 6.58
C PHE A 6 -0.28 -5.82 7.05
N ALA A 7 0.21 -6.81 6.31
CA ALA A 7 1.48 -7.47 6.59
C ALA A 7 2.34 -7.46 5.33
N ALA A 8 3.65 -7.54 5.52
CA ALA A 8 4.59 -7.60 4.39
C ALA A 8 4.25 -8.79 3.49
N GLY A 9 4.25 -8.55 2.19
CA GLY A 9 3.91 -9.57 1.20
C GLY A 9 2.43 -9.76 0.96
N GLU A 10 1.59 -9.12 1.76
CA GLU A 10 0.14 -9.25 1.59
C GLU A 10 -0.32 -8.55 0.32
N GLU A 11 -1.19 -9.21 -0.44
CA GLU A 11 -1.76 -8.61 -1.63
C GLU A 11 -2.93 -7.73 -1.25
N VAL A 12 -2.96 -6.53 -1.81
CA VAL A 12 -4.00 -5.55 -1.52
C VAL A 12 -4.53 -4.94 -2.81
N LEU A 13 -5.79 -4.51 -2.76
CA LEU A 13 -6.39 -3.72 -3.81
C LEU A 13 -6.20 -2.25 -3.46
N ILE A 14 -5.71 -1.48 -4.41
CA ILE A 14 -5.52 -0.04 -4.23
C ILE A 14 -6.80 0.66 -4.67
N LEU A 15 -7.55 1.17 -3.70
CA LEU A 15 -8.83 1.83 -3.97
C LEU A 15 -8.60 3.21 -4.58
N ALA A 16 -7.57 3.90 -4.10
CA ALA A 16 -7.17 5.20 -4.57
C ALA A 16 -5.69 5.35 -4.24
N CYS A 17 -5.00 6.26 -4.89
CA CYS A 17 -3.60 6.51 -4.58
C CYS A 17 -3.28 7.98 -4.86
N GLU A 18 -3.12 8.74 -3.78
CA GLU A 18 -2.79 10.15 -3.88
C GLU A 18 -1.40 10.35 -4.47
N ASP A 19 -0.47 9.44 -4.11
CA ASP A 19 0.91 9.50 -4.57
C ASP A 19 1.02 9.29 -6.09
N ASP A 20 0.26 8.31 -6.61
CA ASP A 20 0.23 8.04 -8.04
C ASP A 20 -1.15 7.52 -8.44
N PRO A 21 -2.00 8.38 -8.96
CA PRO A 21 -3.37 7.99 -9.33
C PRO A 21 -3.46 6.82 -10.31
N ARG A 22 -2.39 6.54 -11.06
CA ARG A 22 -2.39 5.41 -11.99
C ARG A 22 -2.47 4.06 -11.27
N ALA A 23 -2.12 4.05 -9.98
CA ALA A 23 -2.17 2.82 -9.19
C ALA A 23 -3.59 2.48 -8.74
N ALA A 24 -4.51 3.43 -8.78
CA ALA A 24 -5.90 3.20 -8.35
C ALA A 24 -6.54 2.10 -9.19
N GLY A 25 -7.23 1.18 -8.51
CA GLY A 25 -7.88 0.05 -9.17
C GLY A 25 -6.97 -1.14 -9.46
N ARG A 26 -5.69 -1.02 -9.13
CA ARG A 26 -4.72 -2.11 -9.33
C ARG A 26 -4.45 -2.82 -8.03
N THR A 27 -3.87 -4.00 -8.13
CA THR A 27 -3.42 -4.75 -6.95
C THR A 27 -1.92 -4.62 -6.82
N GLY A 28 -1.43 -4.78 -5.60
CA GLY A 28 0.00 -4.78 -5.32
C GLY A 28 0.27 -5.53 -4.03
N ARG A 29 1.51 -5.47 -3.55
CA ARG A 29 1.90 -6.16 -2.32
C ARG A 29 2.56 -5.18 -1.38
N ILE A 30 2.28 -5.37 -0.10
CA ILE A 30 2.84 -4.54 0.98
C ILE A 30 4.32 -4.86 1.14
N VAL A 31 5.14 -3.82 1.27
CA VAL A 31 6.58 -3.96 1.51
C VAL A 31 6.89 -3.93 3.00
N ASP A 32 6.16 -3.12 3.77
CA ASP A 32 6.50 -2.82 5.16
C ASP A 32 6.32 -4.03 6.06
N GLU A 33 7.36 -4.32 6.84
CA GLU A 33 7.32 -5.38 7.86
C GLU A 33 6.72 -4.88 9.16
N PHE A 34 6.66 -3.57 9.34
CA PHE A 34 6.12 -2.92 10.53
C PHE A 34 5.16 -1.81 10.10
N PRO A 35 4.26 -1.39 10.99
CA PRO A 35 3.37 -0.28 10.66
C PRO A 35 4.18 0.95 10.26
N PRO A 36 3.76 1.67 9.21
CA PRO A 36 4.51 2.83 8.76
C PRO A 36 4.50 3.94 9.81
N GLY A 37 5.62 4.63 9.90
CA GLY A 37 5.82 5.69 10.86
C GLY A 37 5.84 7.06 10.20
N PRO A 38 6.35 8.08 10.94
CA PRO A 38 6.29 9.46 10.46
C PRO A 38 7.12 9.73 9.20
N LEU A 39 8.11 8.91 8.89
CA LEU A 39 8.93 9.14 7.71
C LEU A 39 8.14 9.03 6.41
N THR A 40 7.10 8.23 6.40
CA THR A 40 6.24 8.07 5.23
C THR A 40 4.88 8.74 5.43
N GLY A 41 4.71 9.51 6.50
CA GLY A 41 3.42 10.11 6.81
C GLY A 41 2.36 9.10 7.18
N GLY A 42 2.77 7.96 7.72
CA GLY A 42 1.84 6.89 8.09
C GLY A 42 1.32 6.10 6.89
N ARG A 43 1.99 6.21 5.73
CA ARG A 43 1.54 5.53 4.50
C ARG A 43 2.33 4.25 4.28
N TRP A 44 1.64 3.26 3.75
CA TRP A 44 2.23 1.96 3.42
C TRP A 44 2.91 2.01 2.07
N THR A 45 4.02 1.27 1.94
CA THR A 45 4.69 1.12 0.65
C THR A 45 4.12 -0.11 -0.05
N VAL A 46 3.64 0.09 -1.27
CA VAL A 46 3.05 -0.97 -2.10
C VAL A 46 3.87 -1.08 -3.37
N HIS A 47 4.26 -2.30 -3.72
CA HIS A 47 5.02 -2.56 -4.94
C HIS A 47 4.36 -3.68 -5.76
N ARG A 48 4.98 -4.05 -6.88
CA ARG A 48 4.49 -5.09 -7.80
C ARG A 48 3.09 -4.75 -8.31
N ILE A 49 2.88 -3.47 -8.60
CA ILE A 49 1.58 -2.97 -9.05
C ILE A 49 1.41 -3.19 -10.54
N GLY A 50 2.50 -3.04 -11.27
CA GLY A 50 2.48 -3.25 -12.70
C GLY A 50 3.84 -2.89 -13.26
N PRO A 51 4.14 -3.29 -14.52
CA PRO A 51 5.48 -3.15 -15.08
C PRO A 51 5.93 -1.68 -15.23
N LEU A 52 4.97 -0.77 -15.35
CA LEU A 52 5.28 0.63 -15.58
C LEU A 52 4.97 1.52 -14.38
N ILE A 53 4.62 0.92 -13.24
CA ILE A 53 4.29 1.67 -12.03
C ILE A 53 5.31 1.37 -10.95
N SER A 54 6.02 2.41 -10.52
CA SER A 54 6.97 2.32 -9.42
C SER A 54 6.24 2.09 -8.11
N PRO A 55 6.94 1.64 -7.05
CA PRO A 55 6.31 1.53 -5.73
C PRO A 55 5.69 2.86 -5.32
N VAL A 56 4.54 2.78 -4.68
CA VAL A 56 3.77 3.96 -4.26
C VAL A 56 3.54 3.93 -2.75
N LEU A 57 3.22 5.10 -2.20
CA LEU A 57 2.84 5.24 -0.80
C LEU A 57 1.33 5.42 -0.72
N CYS A 58 0.67 4.56 0.05
CA CYS A 58 -0.79 4.59 0.18
C CYS A 58 -1.19 4.69 1.64
N HIS A 59 -2.18 5.52 1.92
CA HIS A 59 -2.80 5.57 3.25
C HIS A 59 -3.56 4.28 3.50
N THR A 60 -3.76 3.94 4.78
CA THR A 60 -4.50 2.73 5.15
C THR A 60 -5.88 2.71 4.50
N HIS A 61 -6.57 3.84 4.47
CA HIS A 61 -7.92 3.90 3.90
C HIS A 61 -7.94 3.79 2.38
N GLU A 62 -6.78 3.90 1.73
CA GLU A 62 -6.67 3.75 0.28
C GLU A 62 -6.47 2.29 -0.15
N LEU A 63 -6.31 1.39 0.80
CA LEU A 63 -5.99 -0.01 0.55
C LEU A 63 -7.08 -0.91 1.10
N ARG A 64 -7.23 -2.08 0.47
CA ARG A 64 -8.18 -3.07 0.89
C ARG A 64 -7.57 -4.46 0.75
N THR A 65 -7.72 -5.28 1.76
CA THR A 65 -7.31 -6.68 1.71
C THR A 65 -8.16 -7.44 0.68
N ILE A 66 -7.51 -8.24 -0.11
CA ILE A 66 -8.20 -9.07 -1.11
C ILE A 66 -8.64 -10.40 -0.52
#